data_13db4418a296e70ad1408382738a27dd
#
_entry.id   13db4418a296e70ad1408382738a27dd
#
_cell.length_a   1.000
_cell.length_b   1.000
_cell.length_c   1.000
_cell.angle_alpha   90.00
_cell.angle_beta   90.00
_cell.angle_gamma   90.00
#
_symmetry.space_group_name_H-M   'P 1'
#
loop_
_entity.id
_entity.type
_entity.pdbx_description
1 polymer ?
#
loop_
_entity_poly.entity_id
_entity_poly.type
_entity_poly.pdbx_seq_one_letter_code
_entity_poly.pdbx_strand_id
1 'polypeptide(L)'
;MLFCDTRTLKCMIFRGACAYIMKKISMQKDDRIDFLWDKYILECRLQGYSETTLRNKEYYFSVFYRFLGETGRASLLTKGVCVSFLQARMKEGIKPVSINSCNRVINSFLSWLYKNRYLSEELNIPKLKEQEVVKPTYSEDDLKILLQKPETSSFAEFRTWAIINYILGTGNRQASLLNIKNCDVELSEGYINLTHTKSKKKQIVPLSSSLCAVLHEYMSIRQGESDDYLFCNSYGGRLGARSADDALTRYCNARGVVSLGHHAFRHTFAKISVRDCNIDVFRLQRLLGHSDIKTTEHYVNLYSADLLKDRDTFNPLEYLLDSKQKAEKIRIGKGGKA
;
A
#
# COMPACT_ATOMS: atom_id res chain seq x y z
N MET A 1 88.27 10.89 29.61
CA MET A 1 87.14 11.82 29.56
C MET A 1 86.35 11.54 28.29
N LEU A 2 85.36 10.75 28.38
CA LEU A 2 84.40 10.53 27.31
C LEU A 2 83.00 10.51 27.96
N PHE A 3 82.32 11.64 27.86
CA PHE A 3 80.94 11.79 28.30
C PHE A 3 80.05 11.12 27.26
N CYS A 4 79.50 9.97 27.58
CA CYS A 4 78.48 9.31 26.80
C CYS A 4 77.13 9.91 27.18
N ASP A 5 76.50 10.61 26.20
CA ASP A 5 75.26 11.34 26.37
C ASP A 5 74.07 10.36 26.56
N THR A 6 73.63 10.25 27.80
CA THR A 6 72.55 9.36 28.23
C THR A 6 71.13 9.77 27.70
N ARG A 7 71.03 10.88 26.94
CA ARG A 7 69.74 11.36 26.41
C ARG A 7 69.34 10.67 25.10
N THR A 8 70.31 10.18 24.32
CA THR A 8 69.99 9.52 23.01
C THR A 8 69.49 8.10 23.19
N LEU A 9 69.90 7.36 24.24
CA LEU A 9 69.40 6.01 24.50
C LEU A 9 67.98 5.98 25.05
N LYS A 10 67.55 6.99 25.82
CA LYS A 10 66.17 7.07 26.32
C LYS A 10 65.14 7.36 25.20
N CYS A 11 65.51 8.03 24.14
CA CYS A 11 64.61 8.35 23.06
C CYS A 11 64.32 7.15 22.13
N MET A 12 65.27 6.23 21.97
CA MET A 12 65.08 5.04 21.13
C MET A 12 64.26 3.96 21.82
N ILE A 13 64.38 3.78 23.12
CA ILE A 13 63.60 2.79 23.90
C ILE A 13 62.13 3.22 24.03
N PHE A 14 61.84 4.51 24.10
CA PHE A 14 60.47 5.01 24.18
C PHE A 14 59.74 4.96 22.83
N ARG A 15 60.41 5.08 21.66
CA ARG A 15 59.75 4.93 20.37
C ARG A 15 59.35 3.46 20.04
N GLY A 16 60.13 2.51 20.45
CA GLY A 16 59.81 1.09 20.28
C GLY A 16 58.66 0.59 21.17
N ALA A 17 58.64 1.01 22.44
CA ALA A 17 57.59 0.66 23.37
C ALA A 17 56.24 1.37 23.07
N CYS A 18 56.27 2.62 22.58
CA CYS A 18 55.07 3.34 22.23
C CYS A 18 54.39 2.80 20.96
N ALA A 19 55.13 2.19 20.04
CA ALA A 19 54.55 1.55 18.84
C ALA A 19 53.85 0.20 19.16
N TYR A 20 54.21 -0.44 20.25
CA TYR A 20 53.60 -1.73 20.64
C TYR A 20 52.35 -1.56 21.52
N ILE A 21 52.17 -0.42 22.20
CA ILE A 21 51.05 -0.14 23.12
C ILE A 21 49.85 0.49 22.40
N MET A 22 49.97 0.89 21.13
CA MET A 22 48.87 1.50 20.35
C MET A 22 48.12 0.54 19.43
N LYS A 23 48.17 -0.75 19.63
CA LYS A 23 47.11 -1.62 19.11
C LYS A 23 45.89 -1.42 20.01
N LYS A 24 45.05 -0.41 19.65
CA LYS A 24 43.69 -0.32 20.18
C LYS A 24 43.07 -1.71 20.09
N ILE A 25 42.79 -2.31 21.25
CA ILE A 25 41.95 -3.50 21.33
C ILE A 25 40.60 -3.05 20.79
N SER A 26 40.37 -3.19 19.48
CA SER A 26 39.06 -3.03 18.91
C SER A 26 38.27 -4.27 19.31
N MET A 27 37.33 -4.14 20.21
CA MET A 27 36.32 -5.18 20.38
C MET A 27 35.72 -5.41 18.99
N GLN A 28 36.00 -6.58 18.40
CA GLN A 28 35.36 -6.96 17.13
C GLN A 28 33.88 -6.96 17.42
N LYS A 29 33.16 -6.00 16.77
CA LYS A 29 31.70 -6.02 16.78
C LYS A 29 31.29 -7.35 16.15
N ASP A 30 30.36 -8.05 16.77
CA ASP A 30 29.74 -9.21 16.14
C ASP A 30 29.03 -8.72 14.87
N ASP A 31 29.49 -9.19 13.73
CA ASP A 31 29.04 -8.80 12.38
C ASP A 31 28.22 -9.90 11.69
N ARG A 32 27.78 -10.91 12.47
CA ARG A 32 26.88 -11.95 11.94
C ARG A 32 25.55 -11.34 11.54
N ILE A 33 25.11 -11.68 10.35
CA ILE A 33 23.90 -11.12 9.74
C ILE A 33 22.63 -11.45 10.52
N ASP A 34 22.52 -12.69 11.06
CA ASP A 34 21.38 -13.11 11.88
C ASP A 34 21.25 -12.25 13.15
N PHE A 35 22.35 -12.09 13.88
CA PHE A 35 22.38 -11.26 15.09
C PHE A 35 22.08 -9.78 14.79
N LEU A 36 22.60 -9.26 13.68
CA LEU A 36 22.33 -7.89 13.25
C LEU A 36 20.88 -7.69 12.79
N TRP A 37 20.30 -8.71 12.19
CA TRP A 37 18.90 -8.70 11.83
C TRP A 37 17.98 -8.62 13.05
N ASP A 38 18.26 -9.40 14.11
CA ASP A 38 17.48 -9.35 15.34
C ASP A 38 17.49 -7.95 15.98
N LYS A 39 18.64 -7.28 15.96
CA LYS A 39 18.75 -5.88 16.40
C LYS A 39 17.91 -4.95 15.56
N TYR A 40 17.98 -5.09 14.23
CA TYR A 40 17.20 -4.29 13.30
C TYR A 40 15.69 -4.47 13.50
N ILE A 41 15.23 -5.72 13.67
CA ILE A 41 13.81 -6.03 13.93
C ILE A 41 13.35 -5.46 15.26
N LEU A 42 14.20 -5.54 16.30
CA LEU A 42 13.89 -4.91 17.59
C LEU A 42 13.71 -3.39 17.46
N GLU A 43 14.60 -2.70 16.74
CA GLU A 43 14.44 -1.27 16.47
C GLU A 43 13.16 -0.97 15.67
N CYS A 44 12.85 -1.77 14.64
CA CYS A 44 11.58 -1.64 13.90
C CYS A 44 10.36 -1.79 14.82
N ARG A 45 10.41 -2.70 15.78
CA ARG A 45 9.33 -2.90 16.77
C ARG A 45 9.19 -1.68 17.69
N LEU A 46 10.31 -1.14 18.19
CA LEU A 46 10.32 0.09 18.98
C LEU A 46 9.82 1.32 18.20
N GLN A 47 10.04 1.37 16.89
CA GLN A 47 9.50 2.38 16.00
C GLN A 47 8.00 2.21 15.70
N GLY A 48 7.35 1.17 16.25
CA GLY A 48 5.91 0.95 16.11
C GLY A 48 5.48 0.36 14.77
N TYR A 49 6.34 -0.41 14.09
CA TYR A 49 5.94 -1.19 12.93
C TYR A 49 4.90 -2.24 13.33
N SER A 50 3.89 -2.47 12.47
CA SER A 50 2.88 -3.49 12.72
C SER A 50 3.45 -4.90 12.66
N GLU A 51 2.89 -5.83 13.43
CA GLU A 51 3.30 -7.24 13.42
C GLU A 51 3.25 -7.88 12.02
N THR A 52 2.28 -7.49 11.20
CA THR A 52 2.22 -7.94 9.80
C THR A 52 3.42 -7.44 8.99
N THR A 53 3.86 -6.20 9.22
CA THR A 53 5.05 -5.65 8.56
C THR A 53 6.32 -6.36 9.03
N LEU A 54 6.43 -6.65 10.33
CA LEU A 54 7.57 -7.38 10.90
C LEU A 54 7.65 -8.80 10.33
N ARG A 55 6.54 -9.56 10.30
CA ARG A 55 6.48 -10.90 9.68
C ARG A 55 6.88 -10.88 8.20
N ASN A 56 6.45 -9.88 7.43
CA ASN A 56 6.88 -9.74 6.03
C ASN A 56 8.38 -9.46 5.92
N LYS A 57 8.94 -8.64 6.82
CA LYS A 57 10.38 -8.41 6.87
C LYS A 57 11.14 -9.70 7.18
N GLU A 58 10.70 -10.46 8.17
CA GLU A 58 11.29 -11.75 8.56
C GLU A 58 11.26 -12.76 7.40
N TYR A 59 10.12 -12.85 6.70
CA TYR A 59 9.99 -13.71 5.53
C TYR A 59 11.00 -13.34 4.43
N TYR A 60 11.10 -12.07 4.04
CA TYR A 60 12.06 -11.66 3.01
C TYR A 60 13.51 -11.77 3.45
N PHE A 61 13.78 -11.52 4.73
CA PHE A 61 15.11 -11.76 5.28
C PHE A 61 15.48 -13.24 5.24
N SER A 62 14.60 -14.16 5.59
CA SER A 62 14.88 -15.60 5.52
C SER A 62 15.26 -16.05 4.12
N VAL A 63 14.70 -15.41 3.07
CA VAL A 63 15.07 -15.64 1.67
C VAL A 63 16.51 -15.16 1.40
N PHE A 64 16.86 -13.97 1.87
CA PHE A 64 18.19 -13.41 1.71
C PHE A 64 19.24 -14.18 2.52
N TYR A 65 18.93 -14.52 3.76
CA TYR A 65 19.80 -15.28 4.66
C TYR A 65 20.13 -16.67 4.09
N ARG A 66 19.12 -17.36 3.53
CA ARG A 66 19.34 -18.65 2.85
C ARG A 66 20.27 -18.53 1.65
N PHE A 67 20.21 -17.44 0.90
CA PHE A 67 21.12 -17.16 -0.20
C PHE A 67 22.57 -16.93 0.28
N LEU A 68 22.76 -16.24 1.42
CA LEU A 68 24.09 -15.97 1.98
C LEU A 68 24.73 -17.20 2.62
N GLY A 69 23.94 -18.21 3.03
CA GLY A 69 24.39 -19.37 3.80
C GLY A 69 24.65 -19.05 5.28
N GLU A 70 24.98 -20.08 6.04
CA GLU A 70 25.15 -20.00 7.52
C GLU A 70 26.33 -19.13 7.99
N THR A 71 27.27 -18.81 7.10
CA THR A 71 28.46 -18.00 7.41
C THR A 71 28.26 -16.51 7.08
N GLY A 72 27.01 -16.06 6.87
CA GLY A 72 26.70 -14.70 6.50
C GLY A 72 27.22 -13.67 7.49
N ARG A 73 28.16 -12.80 7.04
CA ARG A 73 28.72 -11.69 7.80
C ARG A 73 28.54 -10.37 7.06
N ALA A 74 28.31 -9.29 7.79
CA ALA A 74 28.17 -7.96 7.19
C ALA A 74 29.44 -7.53 6.46
N SER A 75 30.61 -7.88 6.96
CA SER A 75 31.93 -7.61 6.34
C SER A 75 32.12 -8.29 4.96
N LEU A 76 31.36 -9.33 4.66
CA LEU A 76 31.38 -10.03 3.37
C LEU A 76 30.36 -9.51 2.34
N LEU A 77 29.46 -8.63 2.76
CA LEU A 77 28.49 -8.02 1.87
C LEU A 77 29.17 -7.01 0.95
N THR A 78 28.99 -7.20 -0.35
CA THR A 78 29.51 -6.33 -1.41
C THR A 78 28.42 -6.05 -2.44
N LYS A 79 28.67 -5.09 -3.33
CA LYS A 79 27.80 -4.86 -4.50
C LYS A 79 27.64 -6.12 -5.34
N GLY A 80 28.71 -6.91 -5.49
CA GLY A 80 28.68 -8.19 -6.21
C GLY A 80 27.70 -9.18 -5.58
N VAL A 81 27.69 -9.31 -4.24
CA VAL A 81 26.72 -10.16 -3.52
C VAL A 81 25.29 -9.70 -3.76
N CYS A 82 25.04 -8.38 -3.71
CA CYS A 82 23.71 -7.82 -3.99
C CYS A 82 23.22 -8.14 -5.43
N VAL A 83 24.11 -8.01 -6.41
CA VAL A 83 23.80 -8.34 -7.82
C VAL A 83 23.58 -9.84 -7.99
N SER A 84 24.42 -10.68 -7.37
CA SER A 84 24.28 -12.15 -7.43
C SER A 84 22.96 -12.61 -6.79
N PHE A 85 22.55 -11.99 -5.68
CA PHE A 85 21.24 -12.27 -5.08
C PHE A 85 20.10 -11.92 -6.05
N LEU A 86 20.15 -10.74 -6.68
CA LEU A 86 19.15 -10.34 -7.67
C LEU A 86 19.07 -11.33 -8.84
N GLN A 87 20.22 -11.74 -9.38
CA GLN A 87 20.30 -12.71 -10.47
C GLN A 87 19.74 -14.07 -10.06
N ALA A 88 20.02 -14.54 -8.84
CA ALA A 88 19.47 -15.80 -8.33
C ALA A 88 17.94 -15.75 -8.29
N ARG A 89 17.36 -14.65 -7.78
CA ARG A 89 15.89 -14.47 -7.73
C ARG A 89 15.26 -14.43 -9.12
N MET A 90 15.94 -13.80 -10.09
CA MET A 90 15.48 -13.79 -11.49
C MET A 90 15.50 -15.18 -12.12
N LYS A 91 16.56 -15.99 -11.87
CA LYS A 91 16.67 -17.37 -12.36
C LYS A 91 15.58 -18.30 -11.82
N GLU A 92 15.07 -18.03 -10.62
CA GLU A 92 13.94 -18.75 -10.03
C GLU A 92 12.58 -18.43 -10.70
N GLY A 93 12.56 -17.56 -11.72
CA GLY A 93 11.34 -17.19 -12.45
C GLY A 93 10.36 -16.33 -11.65
N ILE A 94 10.80 -15.68 -10.58
CA ILE A 94 9.95 -14.85 -9.72
C ILE A 94 9.62 -13.55 -10.43
N LYS A 95 8.35 -13.12 -10.32
CA LYS A 95 7.88 -11.87 -10.94
C LYS A 95 8.64 -10.64 -10.41
N PRO A 96 9.00 -9.68 -11.29
CA PRO A 96 9.73 -8.46 -10.89
C PRO A 96 9.13 -7.72 -9.69
N VAL A 97 7.80 -7.63 -9.60
CA VAL A 97 7.08 -7.01 -8.47
C VAL A 97 7.42 -7.70 -7.13
N SER A 98 7.47 -9.04 -7.11
CA SER A 98 7.80 -9.81 -5.90
C SER A 98 9.28 -9.66 -5.53
N ILE A 99 10.18 -9.66 -6.53
CA ILE A 99 11.60 -9.40 -6.32
C ILE A 99 11.81 -8.00 -5.74
N ASN A 100 11.17 -6.97 -6.32
CA ASN A 100 11.27 -5.60 -5.83
C ASN A 100 10.72 -5.43 -4.42
N SER A 101 9.70 -6.20 -4.04
CA SER A 101 9.19 -6.21 -2.66
C SER A 101 10.20 -6.79 -1.68
N CYS A 102 10.90 -7.86 -2.05
CA CYS A 102 12.01 -8.42 -1.30
C CYS A 102 13.17 -7.41 -1.21
N ASN A 103 13.61 -6.85 -2.35
CA ASN A 103 14.71 -5.90 -2.42
C ASN A 103 14.47 -4.67 -1.54
N ARG A 104 13.23 -4.16 -1.46
CA ARG A 104 12.87 -3.03 -0.58
C ARG A 104 13.14 -3.34 0.89
N VAL A 105 12.83 -4.54 1.34
CA VAL A 105 13.08 -4.96 2.72
C VAL A 105 14.57 -5.11 2.99
N ILE A 106 15.28 -5.78 2.08
CA ILE A 106 16.74 -6.01 2.22
C ILE A 106 17.49 -4.68 2.15
N ASN A 107 17.16 -3.78 1.22
CA ASN A 107 17.77 -2.46 1.12
C ASN A 107 17.55 -1.62 2.39
N SER A 108 16.38 -1.75 3.04
CA SER A 108 16.13 -1.11 4.32
C SER A 108 17.08 -1.63 5.42
N PHE A 109 17.39 -2.92 5.41
CA PHE A 109 18.37 -3.51 6.32
C PHE A 109 19.81 -3.13 5.96
N LEU A 110 20.19 -3.16 4.68
CA LEU A 110 21.52 -2.73 4.23
C LEU A 110 21.79 -1.26 4.59
N SER A 111 20.81 -0.39 4.42
CA SER A 111 20.90 1.01 4.86
C SER A 111 21.06 1.14 6.38
N TRP A 112 20.38 0.30 7.16
CA TRP A 112 20.56 0.25 8.62
C TRP A 112 21.97 -0.23 8.99
N LEU A 113 22.49 -1.26 8.32
CA LEU A 113 23.86 -1.74 8.53
C LEU A 113 24.89 -0.63 8.25
N TYR A 114 24.72 0.10 7.16
CA TYR A 114 25.61 1.21 6.82
C TYR A 114 25.55 2.34 7.86
N LYS A 115 24.36 2.77 8.25
CA LYS A 115 24.17 3.81 9.28
C LYS A 115 24.79 3.44 10.63
N ASN A 116 24.76 2.14 10.99
CA ASN A 116 25.36 1.61 12.23
C ASN A 116 26.84 1.24 12.08
N ARG A 117 27.47 1.56 10.94
CA ARG A 117 28.91 1.32 10.66
C ARG A 117 29.29 -0.16 10.67
N TYR A 118 28.41 -1.04 10.21
CA TYR A 118 28.70 -2.44 9.92
C TYR A 118 29.14 -2.65 8.46
N LEU A 119 28.88 -1.67 7.58
CA LEU A 119 29.34 -1.62 6.20
C LEU A 119 30.23 -0.40 5.99
N SER A 120 31.24 -0.54 5.16
CA SER A 120 32.15 0.55 4.78
C SER A 120 31.59 1.45 3.68
N GLU A 121 30.66 0.92 2.86
CA GLU A 121 29.97 1.64 1.79
C GLU A 121 28.46 1.36 1.83
N GLU A 122 27.68 2.26 1.27
CA GLU A 122 26.24 2.07 1.12
C GLU A 122 25.96 1.05 0.01
N LEU A 123 25.29 -0.03 0.37
CA LEU A 123 24.89 -1.10 -0.56
C LEU A 123 23.42 -0.98 -0.90
N ASN A 124 23.07 -1.27 -2.14
CA ASN A 124 21.70 -1.28 -2.61
C ASN A 124 21.51 -2.36 -3.70
N ILE A 125 20.42 -3.12 -3.59
CA ILE A 125 19.99 -4.06 -4.62
C ILE A 125 19.13 -3.27 -5.62
N PRO A 126 19.50 -3.26 -6.92
CA PRO A 126 18.77 -2.51 -7.92
C PRO A 126 17.29 -2.91 -8.03
N LYS A 127 16.45 -1.92 -8.35
CA LYS A 127 15.05 -2.17 -8.67
C LYS A 127 14.93 -2.67 -10.11
N LEU A 128 14.19 -3.76 -10.32
CA LEU A 128 13.82 -4.24 -11.64
C LEU A 128 12.71 -3.37 -12.24
N LYS A 129 12.74 -3.17 -13.55
CA LYS A 129 11.65 -2.51 -14.28
C LYS A 129 10.39 -3.38 -14.18
N GLU A 130 9.31 -2.79 -13.73
CA GLU A 130 8.00 -3.44 -13.67
C GLU A 130 7.18 -3.03 -14.89
N GLN A 131 6.43 -3.98 -15.46
CA GLN A 131 5.40 -3.64 -16.43
C GLN A 131 4.18 -3.11 -15.66
N GLU A 132 3.62 -2.04 -16.16
CA GLU A 132 2.37 -1.50 -15.62
C GLU A 132 1.22 -2.44 -16.00
N VAL A 133 0.63 -3.08 -15.01
CA VAL A 133 -0.49 -4.00 -15.23
C VAL A 133 -1.77 -3.30 -14.80
N VAL A 134 -2.72 -3.19 -15.73
CA VAL A 134 -4.07 -2.73 -15.42
C VAL A 134 -4.70 -3.70 -14.44
N LYS A 135 -5.10 -3.20 -13.28
CA LYS A 135 -5.71 -4.03 -12.25
C LYS A 135 -7.11 -4.44 -12.67
N PRO A 136 -7.51 -5.70 -12.45
CA PRO A 136 -8.82 -6.17 -12.84
C PRO A 136 -9.92 -5.42 -12.09
N THR A 137 -11.02 -5.17 -12.80
CA THR A 137 -12.25 -4.58 -12.27
C THR A 137 -13.42 -5.45 -12.64
N TYR A 138 -14.49 -5.45 -11.84
CA TYR A 138 -15.73 -6.12 -12.18
C TYR A 138 -16.43 -5.41 -13.36
N SER A 139 -17.10 -6.18 -14.22
CA SER A 139 -17.96 -5.66 -15.26
C SER A 139 -19.27 -5.11 -14.66
N GLU A 140 -19.99 -4.29 -15.42
CA GLU A 140 -21.31 -3.79 -15.00
C GLU A 140 -22.33 -4.91 -14.83
N ASP A 141 -22.27 -5.93 -15.66
CA ASP A 141 -23.17 -7.09 -15.59
C ASP A 141 -22.86 -7.97 -14.39
N ASP A 142 -21.56 -8.23 -14.09
CA ASP A 142 -21.17 -8.89 -12.85
C ASP A 142 -21.68 -8.11 -11.62
N LEU A 143 -21.55 -6.78 -11.62
CA LEU A 143 -22.02 -5.94 -10.53
C LEU A 143 -23.54 -6.00 -10.36
N LYS A 144 -24.31 -5.98 -11.43
CA LYS A 144 -25.77 -6.13 -11.36
C LYS A 144 -26.16 -7.43 -10.68
N ILE A 145 -25.48 -8.54 -10.98
CA ILE A 145 -25.70 -9.85 -10.36
C ILE A 145 -25.29 -9.86 -8.89
N LEU A 146 -24.07 -9.32 -8.58
CA LEU A 146 -23.52 -9.36 -7.22
C LEU A 146 -24.24 -8.42 -6.24
N LEU A 147 -24.83 -7.33 -6.74
CA LEU A 147 -25.58 -6.36 -5.92
C LEU A 147 -27.03 -6.77 -5.67
N GLN A 148 -27.56 -7.77 -6.36
CA GLN A 148 -28.90 -8.31 -6.05
C GLN A 148 -28.91 -8.83 -4.62
N LYS A 149 -29.95 -8.40 -3.88
CA LYS A 149 -30.14 -8.87 -2.52
C LYS A 149 -30.40 -10.38 -2.53
N PRO A 150 -29.65 -11.17 -1.74
CA PRO A 150 -29.84 -12.60 -1.73
C PRO A 150 -31.12 -12.99 -0.95
N GLU A 151 -31.90 -13.89 -1.51
CA GLU A 151 -32.99 -14.59 -0.80
C GLU A 151 -32.37 -15.77 -0.04
N THR A 152 -31.89 -15.52 1.17
CA THR A 152 -31.10 -16.49 1.93
C THR A 152 -31.39 -16.42 3.44
N SER A 153 -31.33 -17.57 4.11
CA SER A 153 -31.27 -17.66 5.57
C SER A 153 -29.81 -17.64 6.11
N SER A 154 -28.82 -17.60 5.21
CA SER A 154 -27.42 -17.61 5.60
C SER A 154 -26.93 -16.21 5.96
N PHE A 155 -26.68 -15.97 7.25
CA PHE A 155 -26.06 -14.72 7.70
C PHE A 155 -24.75 -14.42 7.00
N ALA A 156 -23.91 -15.42 6.73
CA ALA A 156 -22.64 -15.25 6.06
C ALA A 156 -22.80 -14.74 4.62
N GLU A 157 -23.81 -15.20 3.91
CA GLU A 157 -24.12 -14.76 2.56
C GLU A 157 -24.67 -13.33 2.56
N PHE A 158 -25.63 -13.05 3.45
CA PHE A 158 -26.22 -11.72 3.60
C PHE A 158 -25.17 -10.68 4.02
N ARG A 159 -24.29 -11.02 4.96
CA ARG A 159 -23.14 -10.18 5.32
C ARG A 159 -22.22 -9.92 4.13
N THR A 160 -21.95 -10.93 3.29
CA THR A 160 -21.07 -10.77 2.13
C THR A 160 -21.67 -9.80 1.12
N TRP A 161 -22.99 -9.90 0.88
CA TRP A 161 -23.72 -8.92 0.08
C TRP A 161 -23.60 -7.48 0.65
N ALA A 162 -23.79 -7.29 1.94
CA ALA A 162 -23.63 -5.99 2.58
C ALA A 162 -22.20 -5.47 2.47
N ILE A 163 -21.17 -6.33 2.60
CA ILE A 163 -19.76 -5.96 2.40
C ILE A 163 -19.49 -5.52 0.96
N ILE A 164 -20.02 -6.23 -0.04
CA ILE A 164 -19.87 -5.84 -1.45
C ILE A 164 -20.46 -4.47 -1.70
N ASN A 165 -21.71 -4.22 -1.24
CA ASN A 165 -22.36 -2.91 -1.35
C ASN A 165 -21.51 -1.82 -0.68
N TYR A 166 -21.01 -2.09 0.53
CA TYR A 166 -20.18 -1.14 1.27
C TYR A 166 -18.89 -0.80 0.53
N ILE A 167 -18.13 -1.79 0.05
CA ILE A 167 -16.86 -1.52 -0.62
C ILE A 167 -17.08 -0.82 -1.96
N LEU A 168 -18.11 -1.22 -2.71
CA LEU A 168 -18.45 -0.58 -3.98
C LEU A 168 -19.01 0.83 -3.78
N GLY A 169 -19.71 1.11 -2.68
CA GLY A 169 -20.24 2.44 -2.38
C GLY A 169 -19.25 3.42 -1.74
N THR A 170 -18.14 2.93 -1.18
CA THR A 170 -17.17 3.76 -0.44
C THR A 170 -15.74 3.67 -0.95
N GLY A 171 -15.40 2.62 -1.67
CA GLY A 171 -14.03 2.32 -2.08
C GLY A 171 -13.07 2.00 -0.93
N ASN A 172 -13.53 1.74 0.28
CA ASN A 172 -12.68 1.51 1.43
C ASN A 172 -11.84 0.24 1.34
N ARG A 173 -10.70 0.23 2.05
CA ARG A 173 -9.85 -0.96 2.12
C ARG A 173 -10.50 -2.04 3.00
N GLN A 174 -10.34 -3.32 2.63
CA GLN A 174 -10.81 -4.46 3.42
C GLN A 174 -10.35 -4.39 4.89
N ALA A 175 -9.10 -4.02 5.14
CA ALA A 175 -8.59 -3.91 6.50
C ALA A 175 -9.28 -2.82 7.33
N SER A 176 -9.75 -1.72 6.72
CA SER A 176 -10.53 -0.69 7.40
C SER A 176 -11.95 -1.17 7.68
N LEU A 177 -12.60 -1.75 6.67
CA LEU A 177 -13.94 -2.34 6.77
C LEU A 177 -14.05 -3.34 7.93
N LEU A 178 -13.10 -4.27 8.07
CA LEU A 178 -13.11 -5.33 9.08
C LEU A 178 -12.85 -4.83 10.51
N ASN A 179 -12.60 -3.55 10.70
CA ASN A 179 -12.41 -2.93 12.01
C ASN A 179 -13.51 -1.91 12.36
N ILE A 180 -14.50 -1.72 11.49
CA ILE A 180 -15.64 -0.84 11.78
C ILE A 180 -16.47 -1.45 12.90
N LYS A 181 -16.85 -0.63 13.88
CA LYS A 181 -17.76 -0.98 14.95
C LYS A 181 -19.15 -0.37 14.70
N ASN A 182 -20.17 -0.87 15.38
CA ASN A 182 -21.52 -0.31 15.27
C ASN A 182 -21.56 1.17 15.68
N CYS A 183 -20.82 1.56 16.72
CA CYS A 183 -20.71 2.96 17.17
C CYS A 183 -19.98 3.89 16.18
N ASP A 184 -19.31 3.36 15.16
CA ASP A 184 -18.69 4.19 14.14
C ASP A 184 -19.71 4.64 13.06
N VAL A 185 -20.92 4.05 13.04
CA VAL A 185 -21.91 4.19 11.97
C VAL A 185 -22.98 5.19 12.39
N GLU A 186 -23.09 6.30 11.66
CA GLU A 186 -24.09 7.35 11.84
C GLU A 186 -25.03 7.38 10.63
N LEU A 187 -26.02 6.46 10.63
CA LEU A 187 -26.94 6.33 9.50
C LEU A 187 -27.84 7.55 9.29
N SER A 188 -28.25 8.23 10.38
CA SER A 188 -29.06 9.45 10.31
C SER A 188 -28.35 10.59 9.61
N GLU A 189 -27.05 10.70 9.84
CA GLU A 189 -26.19 11.73 9.26
C GLU A 189 -25.53 11.28 7.95
N GLY A 190 -25.64 9.99 7.60
CA GLY A 190 -25.14 9.43 6.35
C GLY A 190 -23.60 9.33 6.29
N TYR A 191 -22.93 8.93 7.36
CA TYR A 191 -21.48 8.70 7.34
C TYR A 191 -21.02 7.61 8.30
N ILE A 192 -19.77 7.18 8.10
CA ILE A 192 -19.04 6.30 9.03
C ILE A 192 -17.74 6.97 9.45
N ASN A 193 -17.43 6.92 10.75
CA ASN A 193 -16.17 7.37 11.33
C ASN A 193 -15.14 6.23 11.33
N LEU A 194 -14.17 6.25 10.44
CA LEU A 194 -13.06 5.30 10.48
C LEU A 194 -11.99 5.77 11.45
N THR A 195 -11.96 5.18 12.64
CA THR A 195 -10.96 5.46 13.68
C THR A 195 -9.68 4.66 13.50
N HIS A 196 -9.77 3.45 12.92
CA HIS A 196 -8.65 2.54 12.68
C HIS A 196 -8.27 2.46 11.21
N THR A 197 -7.53 3.46 10.72
CA THR A 197 -7.00 3.46 9.35
C THR A 197 -5.51 3.08 9.34
N LYS A 198 -5.01 2.53 8.21
CA LYS A 198 -3.59 2.24 8.01
C LYS A 198 -2.69 3.47 8.20
N SER A 199 -3.22 4.67 7.92
CA SER A 199 -2.53 5.95 8.07
C SER A 199 -2.61 6.54 9.47
N LYS A 200 -3.28 5.87 10.43
CA LYS A 200 -3.57 6.36 11.80
C LYS A 200 -4.32 7.71 11.82
N LYS A 201 -4.90 8.15 10.69
CA LYS A 201 -5.72 9.37 10.59
C LYS A 201 -7.19 8.99 10.63
N LYS A 202 -7.99 9.73 11.38
CA LYS A 202 -9.46 9.61 11.35
C LYS A 202 -9.94 9.97 9.94
N GLN A 203 -10.87 9.18 9.40
CA GLN A 203 -11.48 9.42 8.10
C GLN A 203 -12.99 9.33 8.22
N ILE A 204 -13.69 10.36 7.76
CA ILE A 204 -15.15 10.33 7.58
C ILE A 204 -15.44 9.76 6.19
N VAL A 205 -16.30 8.75 6.14
CA VAL A 205 -16.73 8.09 4.91
C VAL A 205 -18.19 8.41 4.69
N PRO A 206 -18.55 9.21 3.67
CA PRO A 206 -19.93 9.49 3.36
C PRO A 206 -20.65 8.26 2.80
N LEU A 207 -21.89 8.10 3.15
CA LEU A 207 -22.77 7.03 2.70
C LEU A 207 -23.86 7.60 1.80
N SER A 208 -24.12 6.98 0.66
CA SER A 208 -25.30 7.29 -0.15
C SER A 208 -26.57 6.77 0.53
N SER A 209 -27.74 7.33 0.17
CA SER A 209 -29.03 6.88 0.70
C SER A 209 -29.26 5.38 0.47
N SER A 210 -28.87 4.88 -0.71
CA SER A 210 -28.97 3.44 -1.03
C SER A 210 -28.10 2.60 -0.10
N LEU A 211 -26.86 3.06 0.18
CA LEU A 211 -25.96 2.34 1.08
C LEU A 211 -26.44 2.41 2.53
N CYS A 212 -27.02 3.55 2.97
CA CYS A 212 -27.66 3.65 4.29
C CYS A 212 -28.80 2.64 4.44
N ALA A 213 -29.63 2.46 3.41
CA ALA A 213 -30.71 1.46 3.43
C ALA A 213 -30.17 0.02 3.56
N VAL A 214 -29.13 -0.33 2.79
CA VAL A 214 -28.47 -1.64 2.88
C VAL A 214 -27.88 -1.87 4.28
N LEU A 215 -27.19 -0.87 4.85
CA LEU A 215 -26.57 -1.00 6.15
C LEU A 215 -27.62 -1.03 7.27
N HIS A 216 -28.70 -0.25 7.17
CA HIS A 216 -29.80 -0.30 8.12
C HIS A 216 -30.42 -1.70 8.17
N GLU A 217 -30.72 -2.30 7.02
CA GLU A 217 -31.26 -3.66 6.94
C GLU A 217 -30.24 -4.68 7.47
N TYR A 218 -28.97 -4.56 7.12
CA TYR A 218 -27.93 -5.47 7.63
C TYR A 218 -27.81 -5.38 9.15
N MET A 219 -27.78 -4.16 9.71
CA MET A 219 -27.66 -3.95 11.16
C MET A 219 -28.89 -4.45 11.91
N SER A 220 -30.10 -4.37 11.35
CA SER A 220 -31.31 -4.92 11.96
C SER A 220 -31.29 -6.43 12.12
N ILE A 221 -30.65 -7.14 11.16
CA ILE A 221 -30.47 -8.60 11.20
C ILE A 221 -29.29 -8.97 12.10
N ARG A 222 -28.17 -8.24 11.96
CA ARG A 222 -26.95 -8.49 12.71
C ARG A 222 -27.14 -8.25 14.20
N GLN A 223 -27.92 -7.21 14.57
CA GLN A 223 -28.10 -6.75 15.95
C GLN A 223 -26.76 -6.45 16.65
N GLY A 224 -26.69 -6.57 17.99
CA GLY A 224 -25.48 -6.43 18.79
C GLY A 224 -25.25 -5.05 19.37
N GLU A 225 -24.26 -4.96 20.25
CA GLU A 225 -23.95 -3.77 21.03
C GLU A 225 -23.16 -2.73 20.22
N SER A 226 -23.05 -1.52 20.74
CA SER A 226 -22.38 -0.39 20.08
C SER A 226 -20.89 -0.65 19.80
N ASP A 227 -20.21 -1.38 20.70
CA ASP A 227 -18.77 -1.69 20.60
C ASP A 227 -18.44 -2.95 19.76
N ASP A 228 -19.46 -3.63 19.29
CA ASP A 228 -19.29 -4.80 18.44
C ASP A 228 -18.86 -4.42 17.02
N TYR A 229 -18.17 -5.36 16.35
CA TYR A 229 -17.80 -5.17 14.95
C TYR A 229 -19.03 -5.14 14.03
N LEU A 230 -19.11 -4.15 13.16
CA LEU A 230 -20.18 -4.06 12.17
C LEU A 230 -20.25 -5.33 11.32
N PHE A 231 -19.15 -5.72 10.68
CA PHE A 231 -19.05 -6.95 9.90
C PHE A 231 -18.39 -8.04 10.74
N CYS A 232 -19.20 -8.81 11.44
CA CYS A 232 -18.75 -9.84 12.36
C CYS A 232 -18.74 -11.25 11.73
N ASN A 233 -18.07 -12.20 12.38
CA ASN A 233 -18.22 -13.61 12.07
C ASN A 233 -19.58 -14.15 12.58
N SER A 234 -19.87 -15.41 12.35
CA SER A 234 -21.16 -16.03 12.75
C SER A 234 -21.37 -16.11 14.28
N TYR A 235 -20.37 -15.78 15.07
CA TYR A 235 -20.41 -15.78 16.54
C TYR A 235 -20.36 -14.36 17.13
N GLY A 236 -20.52 -13.32 16.29
CA GLY A 236 -20.46 -11.93 16.72
C GLY A 236 -19.05 -11.34 16.82
N GLY A 237 -17.99 -12.16 16.81
CA GLY A 237 -16.62 -11.70 16.89
C GLY A 237 -16.09 -11.10 15.58
N ARG A 238 -14.86 -10.58 15.63
CA ARG A 238 -14.19 -9.95 14.47
C ARG A 238 -14.09 -10.93 13.28
N LEU A 239 -14.51 -10.48 12.09
CA LEU A 239 -14.33 -11.24 10.85
C LEU A 239 -12.86 -11.22 10.41
N GLY A 240 -12.26 -12.39 10.20
CA GLY A 240 -10.91 -12.51 9.67
C GLY A 240 -10.84 -12.16 8.17
N ALA A 241 -9.73 -11.56 7.72
CA ALA A 241 -9.56 -11.18 6.31
C ALA A 241 -9.67 -12.39 5.38
N ARG A 242 -9.02 -13.50 5.71
CA ARG A 242 -9.11 -14.74 4.91
C ARG A 242 -10.53 -15.30 4.85
N SER A 243 -11.24 -15.32 5.98
CA SER A 243 -12.64 -15.77 6.02
C SER A 243 -13.56 -14.88 5.19
N ALA A 244 -13.28 -13.56 5.13
CA ALA A 244 -13.99 -12.63 4.27
C ALA A 244 -13.72 -12.92 2.79
N ASP A 245 -12.45 -13.17 2.41
CA ASP A 245 -12.05 -13.51 1.03
C ASP A 245 -12.67 -14.85 0.59
N ASP A 246 -12.65 -15.87 1.46
CA ASP A 246 -13.26 -17.17 1.19
C ASP A 246 -14.80 -17.05 1.05
N ALA A 247 -15.44 -16.22 1.86
CA ALA A 247 -16.88 -15.95 1.77
C ALA A 247 -17.24 -15.23 0.48
N LEU A 248 -16.44 -14.21 0.08
CA LEU A 248 -16.61 -13.51 -1.19
C LEU A 248 -16.47 -14.46 -2.38
N THR A 249 -15.46 -15.33 -2.36
CA THR A 249 -15.23 -16.30 -3.43
C THR A 249 -16.43 -17.25 -3.56
N ARG A 250 -16.95 -17.77 -2.46
CA ARG A 250 -18.17 -18.61 -2.48
C ARG A 250 -19.39 -17.84 -3.01
N TYR A 251 -19.57 -16.60 -2.57
CA TYR A 251 -20.67 -15.74 -3.00
C TYR A 251 -20.66 -15.48 -4.51
N CYS A 252 -19.49 -15.14 -5.06
CA CYS A 252 -19.31 -14.92 -6.51
C CYS A 252 -19.56 -16.21 -7.30
N ASN A 253 -18.94 -17.33 -6.89
CA ASN A 253 -19.05 -18.61 -7.60
C ASN A 253 -20.50 -19.12 -7.65
N ALA A 254 -21.26 -18.96 -6.56
CA ALA A 254 -22.68 -19.33 -6.51
C ALA A 254 -23.54 -18.52 -7.50
N ARG A 255 -23.04 -17.39 -8.00
CA ARG A 255 -23.70 -16.51 -8.96
C ARG A 255 -23.07 -16.54 -10.35
N GLY A 256 -22.16 -17.48 -10.60
CA GLY A 256 -21.50 -17.63 -11.89
C GLY A 256 -20.48 -16.51 -12.20
N VAL A 257 -20.08 -15.71 -11.19
CA VAL A 257 -19.14 -14.61 -11.35
C VAL A 257 -17.76 -15.03 -10.83
N VAL A 258 -16.70 -14.71 -11.60
CA VAL A 258 -15.32 -14.96 -11.17
C VAL A 258 -14.92 -13.97 -10.07
N SER A 259 -14.50 -14.49 -8.91
CA SER A 259 -14.05 -13.63 -7.81
C SER A 259 -12.70 -12.99 -8.11
N LEU A 260 -12.67 -11.67 -8.15
CA LEU A 260 -11.46 -10.86 -8.31
C LEU A 260 -10.94 -10.31 -6.97
N GLY A 261 -11.58 -10.67 -5.84
CA GLY A 261 -11.24 -10.24 -4.50
C GLY A 261 -11.77 -8.84 -4.13
N HIS A 262 -11.68 -8.51 -2.84
CA HIS A 262 -12.18 -7.23 -2.30
C HIS A 262 -11.51 -5.99 -2.92
N HIS A 263 -10.23 -6.08 -3.23
CA HIS A 263 -9.52 -4.95 -3.86
C HIS A 263 -10.04 -4.60 -5.25
N ALA A 264 -10.58 -5.58 -5.99
CA ALA A 264 -11.17 -5.33 -7.30
C ALA A 264 -12.43 -4.45 -7.20
N PHE A 265 -13.27 -4.61 -6.17
CA PHE A 265 -14.40 -3.69 -5.94
C PHE A 265 -13.93 -2.24 -5.71
N ARG A 266 -12.85 -2.06 -4.94
CA ARG A 266 -12.27 -0.74 -4.75
C ARG A 266 -11.68 -0.15 -6.04
N HIS A 267 -11.05 -0.97 -6.89
CA HIS A 267 -10.60 -0.55 -8.21
C HIS A 267 -11.78 -0.20 -9.11
N THR A 268 -12.86 -0.98 -9.03
CA THR A 268 -14.12 -0.73 -9.75
C THR A 268 -14.78 0.56 -9.28
N PHE A 269 -14.86 0.81 -7.96
CA PHE A 269 -15.32 2.09 -7.41
C PHE A 269 -14.52 3.26 -7.98
N ALA A 270 -13.18 3.19 -7.95
CA ALA A 270 -12.34 4.26 -8.48
C ALA A 270 -12.55 4.48 -9.98
N LYS A 271 -12.66 3.39 -10.77
CA LYS A 271 -12.92 3.44 -12.20
C LYS A 271 -14.26 4.13 -12.51
N ILE A 272 -15.35 3.69 -11.88
CA ILE A 272 -16.70 4.25 -12.10
C ILE A 272 -16.73 5.71 -11.64
N SER A 273 -16.13 6.03 -10.47
CA SER A 273 -16.09 7.39 -9.96
C SER A 273 -15.41 8.36 -10.94
N VAL A 274 -14.31 7.94 -11.57
CA VAL A 274 -13.58 8.77 -12.53
C VAL A 274 -14.33 8.83 -13.87
N ARG A 275 -14.74 7.66 -14.41
CA ARG A 275 -15.28 7.56 -15.78
C ARG A 275 -16.70 8.09 -15.89
N ASP A 276 -17.55 7.74 -14.92
CA ASP A 276 -19.00 7.91 -15.04
C ASP A 276 -19.55 8.99 -14.09
N CYS A 277 -18.87 9.24 -12.97
CA CYS A 277 -19.28 10.25 -11.97
C CYS A 277 -18.46 11.54 -12.03
N ASN A 278 -17.50 11.67 -12.95
CA ASN A 278 -16.65 12.85 -13.16
C ASN A 278 -16.04 13.40 -11.85
N ILE A 279 -15.64 12.51 -10.95
CA ILE A 279 -15.03 12.92 -9.68
C ILE A 279 -13.60 13.42 -9.91
N ASP A 280 -13.24 14.56 -9.32
CA ASP A 280 -11.87 15.05 -9.38
C ASP A 280 -10.91 14.18 -8.54
N VAL A 281 -9.62 14.24 -8.88
CA VAL A 281 -8.57 13.42 -8.27
C VAL A 281 -8.43 13.66 -6.77
N PHE A 282 -8.64 14.88 -6.29
CA PHE A 282 -8.50 15.22 -4.87
C PHE A 282 -9.66 14.68 -4.04
N ARG A 283 -10.89 14.75 -4.57
CA ARG A 283 -12.06 14.12 -3.93
C ARG A 283 -11.91 12.60 -3.90
N LEU A 284 -11.49 12.00 -5.01
CA LEU A 284 -11.23 10.56 -5.07
C LEU A 284 -10.12 10.15 -4.09
N GLN A 285 -9.04 10.92 -4.00
CA GLN A 285 -7.96 10.69 -3.03
C GLN A 285 -8.48 10.66 -1.58
N ARG A 286 -9.35 11.63 -1.23
CA ARG A 286 -9.95 11.71 0.12
C ARG A 286 -10.86 10.52 0.39
N LEU A 287 -11.75 10.16 -0.55
CA LEU A 287 -12.65 9.00 -0.41
C LEU A 287 -11.86 7.70 -0.25
N LEU A 288 -10.84 7.51 -1.06
CA LEU A 288 -9.98 6.33 -0.97
C LEU A 288 -9.03 6.35 0.24
N GLY A 289 -8.83 7.47 0.89
CA GLY A 289 -7.87 7.61 2.00
C GLY A 289 -6.43 7.32 1.55
N HIS A 290 -6.01 7.85 0.38
CA HIS A 290 -4.64 7.74 -0.11
C HIS A 290 -3.79 8.86 0.51
N SER A 291 -2.70 8.49 1.17
CA SER A 291 -1.73 9.45 1.71
C SER A 291 -0.89 10.11 0.60
N ASP A 292 -0.69 9.41 -0.52
CA ASP A 292 0.06 9.88 -1.70
C ASP A 292 -0.90 9.98 -2.90
N ILE A 293 -0.95 11.17 -3.50
CA ILE A 293 -1.80 11.47 -4.66
C ILE A 293 -1.43 10.62 -5.88
N LYS A 294 -0.15 10.27 -6.04
CA LYS A 294 0.33 9.42 -7.16
C LYS A 294 -0.43 8.11 -7.27
N THR A 295 -0.88 7.55 -6.12
CA THR A 295 -1.70 6.35 -6.11
C THR A 295 -3.09 6.58 -6.72
N THR A 296 -3.61 7.81 -6.64
CA THR A 296 -4.92 8.18 -7.20
C THR A 296 -4.80 8.63 -8.65
N GLU A 297 -3.74 9.35 -9.00
CA GLU A 297 -3.41 9.78 -10.37
C GLU A 297 -3.37 8.61 -11.34
N HIS A 298 -2.89 7.44 -10.86
CA HIS A 298 -2.92 6.22 -11.67
C HIS A 298 -4.33 5.85 -12.15
N TYR A 299 -5.37 6.03 -11.32
CA TYR A 299 -6.75 5.79 -11.76
C TYR A 299 -7.23 6.85 -12.75
N VAL A 300 -6.88 8.12 -12.51
CA VAL A 300 -7.26 9.20 -13.42
C VAL A 300 -6.60 8.99 -14.79
N ASN A 301 -5.30 8.70 -14.82
CA ASN A 301 -4.57 8.44 -16.07
C ASN A 301 -5.10 7.23 -16.84
N LEU A 302 -5.59 6.19 -16.15
CA LEU A 302 -6.15 4.99 -16.80
C LEU A 302 -7.59 5.15 -17.27
N TYR A 303 -8.39 5.93 -16.55
CA TYR A 303 -9.84 5.94 -16.70
C TYR A 303 -10.42 7.33 -17.01
N SER A 304 -9.60 8.41 -16.98
CA SER A 304 -10.08 9.71 -17.46
C SER A 304 -10.57 9.54 -18.89
N ALA A 305 -11.86 9.71 -19.02
CA ALA A 305 -12.52 9.63 -20.29
C ALA A 305 -11.89 10.62 -21.26
N ASP A 306 -11.99 10.30 -22.50
CA ASP A 306 -11.69 11.10 -23.65
C ASP A 306 -11.90 12.60 -23.35
N LEU A 307 -10.82 13.34 -23.13
CA LEU A 307 -10.89 14.80 -22.97
C LEU A 307 -11.68 15.47 -24.11
N LEU A 308 -11.82 14.76 -25.23
CA LEU A 308 -12.63 15.17 -26.37
C LEU A 308 -14.15 15.10 -26.11
N LYS A 309 -14.62 14.18 -25.24
CA LYS A 309 -16.06 14.07 -24.91
C LYS A 309 -16.54 15.20 -24.01
N ASP A 310 -15.67 15.62 -23.08
CA ASP A 310 -16.02 16.62 -22.07
C ASP A 310 -15.49 18.02 -22.41
N ARG A 311 -14.93 18.21 -23.63
CA ARG A 311 -14.27 19.46 -24.05
C ARG A 311 -15.10 20.71 -23.81
N ASP A 312 -16.41 20.60 -23.96
CA ASP A 312 -17.32 21.74 -23.82
C ASP A 312 -17.66 22.03 -22.34
N THR A 313 -17.58 21.00 -21.47
CA THR A 313 -17.89 21.12 -20.03
C THR A 313 -16.78 21.80 -19.22
N PHE A 314 -15.51 21.64 -19.60
CA PHE A 314 -14.38 22.24 -18.89
C PHE A 314 -13.81 23.47 -19.61
N ASN A 315 -14.36 23.87 -20.75
CA ASN A 315 -13.88 25.00 -21.52
C ASN A 315 -14.45 26.32 -20.96
N PRO A 316 -13.60 27.22 -20.40
CA PRO A 316 -14.06 28.51 -19.89
C PRO A 316 -14.79 29.35 -20.95
N LEU A 317 -14.46 29.16 -22.22
CA LEU A 317 -15.09 29.88 -23.31
C LEU A 317 -16.55 29.51 -23.42
N GLU A 318 -16.89 28.20 -23.38
CA GLU A 318 -18.27 27.73 -23.39
C GLU A 318 -19.09 28.25 -22.21
N TYR A 319 -18.49 28.20 -20.99
CA TYR A 319 -19.13 28.78 -19.80
C TYR A 319 -19.44 30.27 -19.94
N LEU A 320 -18.57 31.04 -20.58
CA LEU A 320 -18.75 32.47 -20.79
C LEU A 320 -19.72 32.79 -21.91
N LEU A 321 -19.83 31.93 -22.94
CA LEU A 321 -20.71 32.10 -24.07
C LEU A 321 -22.14 31.60 -23.82
N ASP A 322 -22.32 30.61 -22.91
CA ASP A 322 -23.62 30.03 -22.55
C ASP A 322 -24.51 31.05 -21.77
N SER A 323 -23.92 32.12 -21.25
CA SER A 323 -24.61 33.23 -20.63
C SER A 323 -25.04 34.28 -21.64
N LYS A 324 -25.88 33.94 -22.65
CA LYS A 324 -26.54 34.89 -23.57
C LYS A 324 -25.71 35.48 -24.72
N GLN A 325 -25.16 34.69 -25.59
CA GLN A 325 -25.03 35.10 -26.98
C GLN A 325 -25.07 33.89 -27.88
N LYS A 326 -26.26 33.52 -28.39
CA LYS A 326 -26.33 32.88 -29.73
C LYS A 326 -25.67 33.88 -30.66
N ALA A 327 -24.43 33.57 -31.09
CA ALA A 327 -23.73 34.40 -32.05
C ALA A 327 -24.66 34.64 -33.24
N GLU A 328 -25.04 35.88 -33.50
CA GLU A 328 -25.71 36.26 -34.74
C GLU A 328 -24.80 35.76 -35.87
N LYS A 329 -25.37 34.96 -36.76
CA LYS A 329 -24.67 34.47 -37.95
C LYS A 329 -24.12 35.67 -38.73
N ILE A 330 -22.83 35.89 -38.65
CA ILE A 330 -22.12 36.86 -39.50
C ILE A 330 -22.37 36.42 -40.93
N ARG A 331 -23.24 37.18 -41.67
CA ARG A 331 -23.46 36.96 -43.08
C ARG A 331 -22.23 37.47 -43.80
N ILE A 332 -21.42 36.57 -44.32
CA ILE A 332 -20.35 36.91 -45.26
C ILE A 332 -21.05 37.41 -46.53
N GLY A 333 -20.96 38.71 -46.80
CA GLY A 333 -21.48 39.30 -47.98
C GLY A 333 -20.86 38.64 -49.21
N LYS A 334 -21.69 38.08 -50.12
CA LYS A 334 -21.23 37.68 -51.42
C LYS A 334 -20.78 38.94 -52.16
N GLY A 335 -19.49 39.06 -52.42
CA GLY A 335 -18.93 40.11 -53.27
C GLY A 335 -19.65 40.08 -54.61
N GLY A 336 -20.33 41.17 -54.91
CA GLY A 336 -20.94 41.37 -56.23
C GLY A 336 -19.83 41.42 -57.28
N LYS A 337 -20.00 40.66 -58.33
CA LYS A 337 -19.26 40.87 -59.57
C LYS A 337 -19.78 42.17 -60.21
N ALA A 338 -18.89 43.12 -60.43
CA ALA A 338 -19.07 44.15 -61.42
C ALA A 338 -18.46 43.69 -62.77
#